data_9abe6aacd802b3737ff553c33039dba6
#
_entry.id   9abe6aacd802b3737ff553c33039dba6
#
_cell.length_a   1.000
_cell.length_b   1.000
_cell.length_c   1.000
_cell.angle_alpha   90.00
_cell.angle_beta   90.00
_cell.angle_gamma   90.00
#
_symmetry.space_group_name_H-M   'P 1'
#
loop_
_entity.id
_entity.type
_entity.pdbx_description
1 polymer ?
#
loop_
_entity_poly.entity_id
_entity_poly.type
_entity_poly.pdbx_seq_one_letter_code
_entity_poly.pdbx_strand_id
1 'polypeptide(L)'
;MTSRFCSIAGLAVVCVHALFAQGSTKDTATPVQHIRELKLPASINGNFDHLAVDVKRSRLFITAEDAKKVLILDLKSGAVAGSIPSPRPHDVLFRPDTDRLYVTDGGEGSLSIYDGESYKLIKRIGLEKDADAVGFDPSRKFMYIVNGGGDVGQKFSLLSIVDTVKAEKVQDLQINGDTLEAMSLDAYRPRIYVNDKATNEVVVLDRFRNVEVARWPLNACKTNVAMALDESRQRLFVGCLSGNVAVLDTNTGKQVTNLSIHAGVDDLIYEASTRRLYASADGSLDIYDQIDLDHYQNRGAQPTGAKARTAYLSTELNQLFVAVPKSETSGPHILVLQPTNTLPARSPLADLKEPVNAPVAEQIVLKELSAHQMLRRMGLHVIPPGQKTMILIANGNETRLGIHTSPGDFAAVKDGGIYGPRIDDGQFYNMKMSMFDAQHRNIGILVMEIPCTAAANEKEAAAQADSIRAEVASQIPDLQSLFATSSR
;
A
#
# COMPACT_ATOMS: atom_id res chain seq x y z
N MET A 1 13.81 83.54 -48.55
CA MET A 1 14.49 83.05 -49.75
C MET A 1 15.50 82.05 -49.27
N THR A 2 15.54 80.85 -49.82
CA THR A 2 16.44 79.71 -49.63
C THR A 2 16.28 78.95 -48.32
N SER A 3 15.47 77.86 -48.42
CA SER A 3 15.34 76.79 -47.48
C SER A 3 16.52 75.84 -47.53
N ARG A 4 17.02 75.39 -46.36
CA ARG A 4 17.97 74.30 -46.26
C ARG A 4 17.23 73.11 -45.68
N PHE A 5 17.17 72.03 -46.47
CA PHE A 5 16.78 70.67 -46.03
C PHE A 5 17.89 70.08 -45.20
N CYS A 6 17.54 69.60 -44.01
CA CYS A 6 18.41 68.76 -43.18
C CYS A 6 17.83 67.34 -43.18
N SER A 7 18.58 66.40 -43.82
CA SER A 7 18.21 64.96 -43.82
C SER A 7 18.67 64.34 -42.53
N ILE A 8 17.75 63.78 -41.78
CA ILE A 8 18.03 62.95 -40.62
C ILE A 8 17.96 61.48 -41.09
N ALA A 9 19.11 60.81 -41.07
CA ALA A 9 19.21 59.36 -41.30
C ALA A 9 18.74 58.64 -40.04
N GLY A 10 17.58 57.96 -40.10
CA GLY A 10 17.09 57.09 -39.05
C GLY A 10 17.76 55.73 -39.08
N LEU A 11 18.46 55.40 -38.01
CA LEU A 11 19.05 54.07 -37.78
C LEU A 11 17.94 53.14 -37.23
N ALA A 12 17.45 52.23 -38.05
CA ALA A 12 16.51 51.22 -37.60
C ALA A 12 17.26 50.10 -36.85
N VAL A 13 17.08 50.05 -35.53
CA VAL A 13 17.54 48.94 -34.69
C VAL A 13 16.51 47.80 -34.84
N VAL A 14 16.88 46.76 -35.55
CA VAL A 14 16.08 45.55 -35.63
C VAL A 14 16.35 44.71 -34.38
N CYS A 15 15.43 44.78 -33.39
CA CYS A 15 15.42 43.82 -32.27
C CYS A 15 14.95 42.47 -32.76
N VAL A 16 15.87 41.55 -32.97
CA VAL A 16 15.58 40.12 -33.16
C VAL A 16 15.18 39.55 -31.81
N HIS A 17 13.89 39.40 -31.55
CA HIS A 17 13.38 38.61 -30.44
C HIS A 17 13.58 37.12 -30.79
N ALA A 18 14.62 36.49 -30.23
CA ALA A 18 14.73 35.07 -30.22
C ALA A 18 13.64 34.50 -29.33
N LEU A 19 12.54 34.03 -29.91
CA LEU A 19 11.58 33.18 -29.26
C LEU A 19 12.28 31.86 -28.94
N PHE A 20 12.75 31.71 -27.70
CA PHE A 20 13.05 30.40 -27.16
C PHE A 20 11.70 29.69 -26.99
N ALA A 21 11.31 28.90 -28.00
CA ALA A 21 10.33 27.87 -27.83
C ALA A 21 10.90 26.87 -26.83
N GLN A 22 10.52 26.97 -25.57
CA GLN A 22 10.68 25.87 -24.63
C GLN A 22 9.80 24.73 -25.15
N GLY A 23 10.40 23.89 -25.99
CA GLY A 23 9.86 22.60 -26.34
C GLY A 23 9.81 21.78 -25.06
N SER A 24 8.64 21.72 -24.43
CA SER A 24 8.31 20.66 -23.49
C SER A 24 8.51 19.34 -24.25
N THR A 25 9.64 18.70 -24.08
CA THR A 25 9.79 17.30 -24.46
C THR A 25 8.77 16.53 -23.64
N LYS A 26 7.63 16.22 -24.25
CA LYS A 26 6.72 15.21 -23.70
C LYS A 26 7.58 13.96 -23.51
N ASP A 27 7.79 13.58 -22.26
CA ASP A 27 8.40 12.31 -21.92
C ASP A 27 7.48 11.21 -22.49
N THR A 28 7.84 10.72 -23.69
CA THR A 28 7.04 9.77 -24.48
C THR A 28 7.34 8.32 -24.11
N ALA A 29 8.13 8.08 -23.07
CA ALA A 29 8.39 6.74 -22.60
C ALA A 29 7.06 6.11 -22.13
N THR A 30 6.70 4.98 -22.72
CA THR A 30 5.55 4.20 -22.26
C THR A 30 5.76 3.74 -20.82
N PRO A 31 4.80 3.94 -19.93
CA PRO A 31 4.97 3.64 -18.50
C PRO A 31 5.10 2.14 -18.20
N VAL A 32 4.68 1.30 -19.14
CA VAL A 32 4.83 -0.17 -19.10
C VAL A 32 5.22 -0.69 -20.48
N GLN A 33 6.00 -1.76 -20.53
CA GLN A 33 6.38 -2.46 -21.74
C GLN A 33 5.74 -3.86 -21.77
N HIS A 34 5.12 -4.23 -22.87
CA HIS A 34 4.65 -5.61 -23.08
C HIS A 34 5.85 -6.55 -23.23
N ILE A 35 5.91 -7.60 -22.42
CA ILE A 35 7.00 -8.57 -22.43
C ILE A 35 6.56 -9.85 -23.13
N ARG A 36 5.43 -10.45 -22.71
CA ARG A 36 4.93 -11.71 -23.25
C ARG A 36 3.51 -12.00 -22.75
N GLU A 37 2.93 -13.03 -23.35
CA GLU A 37 1.68 -13.64 -22.88
C GLU A 37 1.93 -15.09 -22.42
N LEU A 38 1.36 -15.46 -21.29
CA LEU A 38 1.36 -16.83 -20.79
C LEU A 38 -0.02 -17.42 -21.12
N LYS A 39 -0.09 -18.28 -22.12
CA LYS A 39 -1.35 -18.87 -22.57
C LYS A 39 -1.89 -19.88 -21.56
N LEU A 40 -3.17 -19.76 -21.25
CA LEU A 40 -3.88 -20.73 -20.41
C LEU A 40 -4.61 -21.76 -21.29
N PRO A 41 -4.93 -22.95 -20.75
CA PRO A 41 -5.73 -23.94 -21.46
C PRO A 41 -7.07 -23.35 -21.93
N ALA A 42 -7.49 -23.64 -23.14
CA ALA A 42 -8.75 -23.15 -23.71
C ALA A 42 -10.02 -23.57 -22.92
N SER A 43 -9.88 -24.56 -22.07
CA SER A 43 -10.94 -25.02 -21.14
C SER A 43 -11.15 -24.11 -19.95
N ILE A 44 -10.23 -23.18 -19.69
CA ILE A 44 -10.40 -22.16 -18.63
C ILE A 44 -11.32 -21.09 -19.20
N ASN A 45 -12.49 -20.99 -18.63
CA ASN A 45 -13.53 -20.02 -19.02
C ASN A 45 -13.93 -19.20 -17.79
N GLY A 46 -14.53 -18.04 -18.06
CA GLY A 46 -15.05 -17.15 -17.02
C GLY A 46 -14.03 -16.18 -16.48
N ASN A 47 -14.33 -15.64 -15.31
CA ASN A 47 -13.56 -14.58 -14.71
C ASN A 47 -12.36 -15.14 -13.92
N PHE A 48 -11.36 -14.29 -13.84
CA PHE A 48 -10.28 -14.40 -12.87
C PHE A 48 -10.50 -13.37 -11.77
N ASP A 49 -10.01 -13.66 -10.59
CA ASP A 49 -10.02 -12.74 -9.47
C ASP A 49 -8.58 -12.37 -9.08
N HIS A 50 -8.08 -12.66 -7.91
CA HIS A 50 -6.77 -12.18 -7.49
C HIS A 50 -5.61 -13.11 -7.86
N LEU A 51 -4.38 -12.55 -7.77
CA LEU A 51 -3.14 -13.22 -8.12
C LEU A 51 -2.10 -13.09 -7.00
N ALA A 52 -1.21 -14.07 -6.90
CA ALA A 52 -0.04 -14.02 -6.02
C ALA A 52 1.19 -14.66 -6.68
N VAL A 53 2.40 -14.30 -6.21
CA VAL A 53 3.64 -14.81 -6.77
C VAL A 53 4.53 -15.46 -5.70
N ASP A 54 5.01 -16.66 -5.96
CA ASP A 54 6.18 -17.24 -5.30
C ASP A 54 7.41 -16.97 -6.15
N VAL A 55 8.15 -15.94 -5.81
CA VAL A 55 9.36 -15.51 -6.53
C VAL A 55 10.44 -16.58 -6.48
N LYS A 56 10.61 -17.23 -5.32
CA LYS A 56 11.64 -18.25 -5.08
C LYS A 56 11.51 -19.42 -6.05
N ARG A 57 10.26 -19.91 -6.27
CA ARG A 57 9.98 -21.02 -7.17
C ARG A 57 9.53 -20.60 -8.55
N SER A 58 9.46 -19.28 -8.83
CA SER A 58 8.94 -18.72 -10.08
C SER A 58 7.54 -19.25 -10.38
N ARG A 59 6.61 -19.14 -9.44
CA ARG A 59 5.21 -19.57 -9.57
C ARG A 59 4.28 -18.36 -9.50
N LEU A 60 3.28 -18.37 -10.37
CA LEU A 60 2.15 -17.44 -10.31
C LEU A 60 0.90 -18.25 -9.95
N PHE A 61 0.21 -17.81 -8.92
CA PHE A 61 -1.09 -18.33 -8.49
C PHE A 61 -2.18 -17.41 -9.01
N ILE A 62 -3.28 -17.99 -9.49
CA ILE A 62 -4.39 -17.23 -10.10
C ILE A 62 -5.68 -17.89 -9.64
N THR A 63 -6.56 -17.13 -9.02
CA THR A 63 -7.92 -17.60 -8.75
C THR A 63 -8.73 -17.55 -10.03
N ALA A 64 -9.17 -18.70 -10.48
CA ALA A 64 -10.04 -18.87 -11.64
C ALA A 64 -11.43 -19.25 -11.12
N GLU A 65 -12.21 -18.24 -10.76
CA GLU A 65 -13.48 -18.35 -10.03
C GLU A 65 -14.44 -19.31 -10.70
N ASP A 66 -14.81 -19.03 -11.96
CA ASP A 66 -15.74 -19.85 -12.71
C ASP A 66 -15.19 -21.23 -13.08
N ALA A 67 -13.87 -21.35 -13.18
CA ALA A 67 -13.19 -22.62 -13.39
C ALA A 67 -13.03 -23.45 -12.09
N LYS A 68 -13.44 -22.88 -10.94
CA LYS A 68 -13.46 -23.52 -9.61
C LYS A 68 -12.11 -24.07 -9.18
N LYS A 69 -11.05 -23.27 -9.35
CA LYS A 69 -9.69 -23.65 -8.96
C LYS A 69 -8.75 -22.45 -8.87
N VAL A 70 -7.70 -22.63 -8.09
CA VAL A 70 -6.51 -21.78 -8.19
C VAL A 70 -5.56 -22.45 -9.18
N LEU A 71 -5.16 -21.73 -10.23
CA LEU A 71 -4.17 -22.19 -11.20
C LEU A 71 -2.76 -21.91 -10.66
N ILE A 72 -1.82 -22.79 -10.97
CA ILE A 72 -0.41 -22.65 -10.64
C ILE A 72 0.38 -22.65 -11.93
N LEU A 73 0.93 -21.48 -12.31
CA LEU A 73 1.74 -21.32 -13.50
C LEU A 73 3.23 -21.30 -13.17
N ASP A 74 4.01 -21.96 -13.97
CA ASP A 74 5.46 -21.82 -13.97
C ASP A 74 5.86 -20.62 -14.80
N LEU A 75 6.39 -19.58 -14.16
CA LEU A 75 6.77 -18.33 -14.83
C LEU A 75 7.94 -18.48 -15.80
N LYS A 76 8.76 -19.52 -15.68
CA LYS A 76 9.89 -19.76 -16.59
C LYS A 76 9.41 -20.37 -17.91
N SER A 77 8.62 -21.43 -17.85
CA SER A 77 8.08 -22.11 -19.02
C SER A 77 6.80 -21.47 -19.57
N GLY A 78 6.08 -20.73 -18.74
CA GLY A 78 4.76 -20.17 -19.07
C GLY A 78 3.62 -21.21 -19.05
N ALA A 79 3.91 -22.45 -18.60
CA ALA A 79 2.92 -23.52 -18.59
C ALA A 79 2.18 -23.62 -17.24
N VAL A 80 0.95 -24.14 -17.29
CA VAL A 80 0.22 -24.52 -16.09
C VAL A 80 0.89 -25.74 -15.48
N ALA A 81 1.49 -25.57 -14.29
CA ALA A 81 2.19 -26.63 -13.54
C ALA A 81 1.23 -27.46 -12.68
N GLY A 82 0.07 -26.93 -12.33
CA GLY A 82 -0.91 -27.59 -11.50
C GLY A 82 -2.12 -26.70 -11.19
N SER A 83 -3.00 -27.23 -10.36
CA SER A 83 -4.13 -26.46 -9.83
C SER A 83 -4.59 -27.01 -8.48
N ILE A 84 -5.21 -26.15 -7.68
CA ILE A 84 -5.85 -26.49 -6.40
C ILE A 84 -7.37 -26.32 -6.60
N PRO A 85 -8.18 -27.37 -6.40
CA PRO A 85 -9.64 -27.24 -6.46
C PRO A 85 -10.16 -26.33 -5.37
N SER A 86 -11.04 -25.39 -5.72
CA SER A 86 -11.74 -24.49 -4.80
C SER A 86 -13.07 -24.10 -5.46
N PRO A 87 -14.21 -24.28 -4.81
CA PRO A 87 -15.54 -24.07 -5.42
C PRO A 87 -15.80 -22.67 -5.97
N ARG A 88 -15.30 -21.64 -5.27
CA ARG A 88 -15.37 -20.23 -5.69
C ARG A 88 -14.19 -19.46 -5.06
N PRO A 89 -12.96 -19.66 -5.60
CA PRO A 89 -11.79 -18.97 -5.05
C PRO A 89 -11.82 -17.49 -5.40
N HIS A 90 -11.67 -16.63 -4.41
CA HIS A 90 -11.62 -15.19 -4.56
C HIS A 90 -10.19 -14.67 -4.42
N ASP A 91 -9.64 -14.64 -3.22
CA ASP A 91 -8.30 -14.09 -3.00
C ASP A 91 -7.26 -15.20 -2.75
N VAL A 92 -6.04 -14.91 -3.13
CA VAL A 92 -4.88 -15.78 -2.94
C VAL A 92 -3.68 -14.98 -2.45
N LEU A 93 -3.11 -15.38 -1.32
CA LEU A 93 -1.93 -14.76 -0.74
C LEU A 93 -0.84 -15.79 -0.51
N PHE A 94 0.35 -15.57 -1.08
CA PHE A 94 1.53 -16.37 -0.77
C PHE A 94 2.42 -15.66 0.25
N ARG A 95 2.79 -16.38 1.31
CA ARG A 95 3.69 -15.86 2.34
C ARG A 95 5.03 -16.59 2.30
N PRO A 96 6.08 -15.91 1.76
CA PRO A 96 7.40 -16.51 1.61
C PRO A 96 8.11 -16.80 2.94
N ASP A 97 7.81 -16.02 3.99
CA ASP A 97 8.41 -16.17 5.32
C ASP A 97 7.99 -17.47 6.05
N THR A 98 6.79 -17.96 5.77
CA THR A 98 6.25 -19.19 6.36
C THR A 98 6.08 -20.30 5.35
N ASP A 99 6.34 -20.03 4.07
CA ASP A 99 6.12 -20.95 2.95
C ASP A 99 4.68 -21.50 2.94
N ARG A 100 3.70 -20.57 2.96
CA ARG A 100 2.28 -20.91 3.00
C ARG A 100 1.52 -20.16 1.91
N LEU A 101 0.57 -20.86 1.31
CA LEU A 101 -0.41 -20.29 0.40
C LEU A 101 -1.76 -20.26 1.09
N TYR A 102 -2.38 -19.10 1.12
CA TYR A 102 -3.69 -18.84 1.69
C TYR A 102 -4.67 -18.59 0.55
N VAL A 103 -5.85 -19.19 0.61
CA VAL A 103 -6.90 -19.05 -0.40
C VAL A 103 -8.22 -18.86 0.30
N THR A 104 -8.93 -17.79 -0.03
CA THR A 104 -10.33 -17.60 0.37
C THR A 104 -11.25 -18.29 -0.63
N ASP A 105 -12.34 -18.86 -0.12
CA ASP A 105 -13.39 -19.50 -0.92
C ASP A 105 -14.74 -18.95 -0.51
N GLY A 106 -15.32 -18.12 -1.36
CA GLY A 106 -16.62 -17.50 -1.11
C GLY A 106 -17.78 -18.49 -1.23
N GLY A 107 -17.63 -19.57 -1.99
CA GLY A 107 -18.68 -20.58 -2.16
C GLY A 107 -18.87 -21.46 -0.93
N GLU A 108 -17.79 -21.92 -0.31
CA GLU A 108 -17.81 -22.71 0.93
C GLU A 108 -17.81 -21.83 2.19
N GLY A 109 -17.32 -20.59 2.11
CA GLY A 109 -17.07 -19.75 3.28
C GLY A 109 -15.87 -20.26 4.05
N SER A 110 -14.67 -20.13 3.50
CA SER A 110 -13.48 -20.65 4.15
C SER A 110 -12.20 -19.92 3.77
N LEU A 111 -11.23 -19.95 4.69
CA LEU A 111 -9.82 -19.70 4.43
C LEU A 111 -9.08 -21.03 4.46
N SER A 112 -8.49 -21.44 3.35
CA SER A 112 -7.67 -22.65 3.23
C SER A 112 -6.19 -22.27 3.24
N ILE A 113 -5.40 -23.00 4.03
CA ILE A 113 -3.95 -22.84 4.17
C ILE A 113 -3.28 -24.07 3.56
N TYR A 114 -2.43 -23.83 2.58
CA TYR A 114 -1.67 -24.89 1.89
C TYR A 114 -0.17 -24.76 2.15
N ASP A 115 0.52 -25.88 2.10
CA ASP A 115 1.97 -25.92 2.04
C ASP A 115 2.46 -25.34 0.71
N GLY A 116 3.42 -24.41 0.74
CA GLY A 116 3.84 -23.63 -0.42
C GLY A 116 4.62 -24.43 -1.47
N GLU A 117 5.16 -25.60 -1.13
CA GLU A 117 5.89 -26.46 -2.06
C GLU A 117 5.01 -27.57 -2.64
N SER A 118 4.33 -28.30 -1.79
CA SER A 118 3.54 -29.48 -2.17
C SER A 118 2.09 -29.17 -2.50
N TYR A 119 1.61 -27.97 -2.15
CA TYR A 119 0.21 -27.54 -2.26
C TYR A 119 -0.79 -28.45 -1.55
N LYS A 120 -0.31 -29.20 -0.56
CA LYS A 120 -1.18 -30.00 0.29
C LYS A 120 -1.89 -29.12 1.30
N LEU A 121 -3.19 -29.36 1.49
CA LEU A 121 -3.97 -28.68 2.49
C LEU A 121 -3.42 -28.96 3.89
N ILE A 122 -3.11 -27.89 4.62
CA ILE A 122 -2.67 -27.96 6.02
C ILE A 122 -3.87 -27.76 6.93
N LYS A 123 -4.67 -26.72 6.66
CA LYS A 123 -5.81 -26.35 7.50
C LYS A 123 -6.88 -25.67 6.65
N ARG A 124 -8.13 -25.88 7.00
CA ARG A 124 -9.26 -25.08 6.53
C ARG A 124 -9.94 -24.45 7.73
N ILE A 125 -10.16 -23.14 7.66
CA ILE A 125 -10.78 -22.34 8.70
C ILE A 125 -12.15 -21.91 8.17
N GLY A 126 -13.21 -22.24 8.92
CA GLY A 126 -14.58 -21.86 8.55
C GLY A 126 -14.84 -20.36 8.75
N LEU A 127 -15.38 -19.74 7.72
CA LEU A 127 -15.86 -18.36 7.67
C LEU A 127 -17.32 -18.37 7.23
N GLU A 128 -17.94 -17.20 7.11
CA GLU A 128 -19.19 -17.10 6.36
C GLU A 128 -18.91 -17.19 4.85
N LYS A 129 -19.93 -17.57 4.08
CA LYS A 129 -19.85 -17.51 2.62
C LYS A 129 -19.50 -16.10 2.15
N ASP A 130 -19.12 -15.99 0.90
CA ASP A 130 -18.59 -14.75 0.35
C ASP A 130 -17.29 -14.30 1.04
N ALA A 131 -16.46 -15.28 1.43
CA ALA A 131 -15.11 -15.01 1.91
C ALA A 131 -14.25 -14.52 0.74
N ASP A 132 -13.85 -13.27 0.81
CA ASP A 132 -13.27 -12.51 -0.30
C ASP A 132 -11.93 -11.88 0.10
N ALA A 133 -11.80 -10.57 -0.04
CA ALA A 133 -10.56 -9.84 0.10
C ALA A 133 -9.81 -10.11 1.43
N VAL A 134 -8.49 -10.20 1.33
CA VAL A 134 -7.58 -10.52 2.42
C VAL A 134 -6.62 -9.38 2.71
N GLY A 135 -6.49 -9.00 3.98
CA GLY A 135 -5.43 -8.14 4.49
C GLY A 135 -4.56 -8.87 5.49
N PHE A 136 -3.24 -8.75 5.37
CA PHE A 136 -2.32 -9.36 6.32
C PHE A 136 -1.57 -8.30 7.15
N ASP A 137 -1.60 -8.47 8.47
CA ASP A 137 -0.83 -7.67 9.44
C ASP A 137 0.43 -8.45 9.85
N PRO A 138 1.61 -8.13 9.29
CA PRO A 138 2.83 -8.84 9.58
C PRO A 138 3.32 -8.64 11.02
N SER A 139 2.93 -7.53 11.67
CA SER A 139 3.35 -7.24 13.04
C SER A 139 2.63 -8.12 14.07
N ARG A 140 1.33 -8.37 13.86
CA ARG A 140 0.51 -9.21 14.72
C ARG A 140 0.40 -10.66 14.24
N LYS A 141 0.83 -10.94 13.02
CA LYS A 141 0.63 -12.22 12.33
C LYS A 141 -0.86 -12.57 12.18
N PHE A 142 -1.70 -11.54 12.04
CA PHE A 142 -3.13 -11.68 11.83
C PHE A 142 -3.49 -11.46 10.36
N MET A 143 -4.48 -12.20 9.93
CA MET A 143 -5.11 -12.04 8.62
C MET A 143 -6.54 -11.58 8.84
N TYR A 144 -6.97 -10.59 8.06
CA TYR A 144 -8.30 -10.04 8.08
C TYR A 144 -8.99 -10.42 6.78
N ILE A 145 -10.21 -10.96 6.86
CA ILE A 145 -10.94 -11.45 5.70
C ILE A 145 -12.35 -10.87 5.74
N VAL A 146 -12.78 -10.21 4.68
CA VAL A 146 -14.19 -9.82 4.51
C VAL A 146 -14.99 -11.05 4.12
N ASN A 147 -16.19 -11.20 4.70
CA ASN A 147 -17.07 -12.31 4.39
C ASN A 147 -18.51 -12.03 4.85
N GLY A 148 -19.48 -12.83 4.44
CA GLY A 148 -20.89 -12.67 4.80
C GLY A 148 -21.60 -11.62 3.96
N GLY A 149 -22.61 -10.97 4.54
CA GLY A 149 -23.34 -9.88 3.89
C GLY A 149 -24.51 -10.32 3.02
N GLY A 150 -24.76 -9.57 1.95
CA GLY A 150 -25.93 -9.75 1.08
C GLY A 150 -26.02 -11.13 0.45
N ASP A 151 -24.91 -11.74 0.09
CA ASP A 151 -24.83 -13.07 -0.54
C ASP A 151 -25.35 -14.19 0.40
N VAL A 152 -25.34 -13.95 1.71
CA VAL A 152 -25.93 -14.86 2.71
C VAL A 152 -27.23 -14.31 3.33
N GLY A 153 -27.80 -13.26 2.74
CA GLY A 153 -29.08 -12.67 3.18
C GLY A 153 -28.94 -11.82 4.46
N GLN A 154 -27.74 -11.40 4.83
CA GLN A 154 -27.49 -10.52 5.98
C GLN A 154 -27.42 -9.05 5.53
N LYS A 155 -27.75 -8.14 6.45
CA LYS A 155 -27.61 -6.69 6.24
C LYS A 155 -26.31 -6.12 6.82
N PHE A 156 -25.40 -6.98 7.17
CA PHE A 156 -24.08 -6.67 7.69
C PHE A 156 -23.09 -7.68 7.15
N SER A 157 -21.86 -7.30 7.04
CA SER A 157 -20.76 -8.19 6.71
C SER A 157 -19.88 -8.44 7.94
N LEU A 158 -19.01 -9.42 7.83
CA LEU A 158 -18.01 -9.75 8.84
C LEU A 158 -16.63 -9.41 8.34
N LEU A 159 -15.78 -8.87 9.23
CA LEU A 159 -14.34 -8.89 9.10
C LEU A 159 -13.81 -9.95 10.06
N SER A 160 -13.51 -11.12 9.54
CA SER A 160 -12.96 -12.22 10.32
C SER A 160 -11.48 -12.02 10.55
N ILE A 161 -11.02 -12.25 11.78
CA ILE A 161 -9.62 -12.14 12.19
C ILE A 161 -9.08 -13.55 12.43
N VAL A 162 -8.01 -13.90 11.73
CA VAL A 162 -7.35 -15.20 11.81
C VAL A 162 -5.92 -15.04 12.33
N ASP A 163 -5.57 -15.73 13.39
CA ASP A 163 -4.18 -15.90 13.84
C ASP A 163 -3.46 -16.88 12.90
N THR A 164 -2.54 -16.40 12.09
CA THR A 164 -1.84 -17.21 11.08
C THR A 164 -0.79 -18.15 11.67
N VAL A 165 -0.37 -17.94 12.92
CA VAL A 165 0.56 -18.81 13.64
C VAL A 165 -0.18 -20.04 14.20
N LYS A 166 -1.33 -19.78 14.85
CA LYS A 166 -2.18 -20.86 15.39
C LYS A 166 -3.06 -21.52 14.35
N ALA A 167 -3.22 -20.86 13.19
CA ALA A 167 -4.16 -21.22 12.14
C ALA A 167 -5.61 -21.35 12.66
N GLU A 168 -6.06 -20.32 13.38
CA GLU A 168 -7.38 -20.29 14.02
C GLU A 168 -8.05 -18.94 13.84
N LYS A 169 -9.38 -18.93 13.61
CA LYS A 169 -10.18 -17.73 13.66
C LYS A 169 -10.32 -17.30 15.12
N VAL A 170 -9.91 -16.06 15.41
CA VAL A 170 -9.92 -15.52 16.77
C VAL A 170 -11.13 -14.63 17.04
N GLN A 171 -11.68 -13.98 16.00
CA GLN A 171 -12.79 -13.05 16.17
C GLN A 171 -13.49 -12.80 14.83
N ASP A 172 -14.76 -12.46 14.89
CA ASP A 172 -15.53 -11.82 13.83
C ASP A 172 -15.94 -10.42 14.29
N LEU A 173 -15.63 -9.40 13.48
CA LEU A 173 -16.13 -8.05 13.67
C LEU A 173 -17.32 -7.84 12.76
N GLN A 174 -18.49 -7.57 13.33
CA GLN A 174 -19.65 -7.21 12.55
C GLN A 174 -19.54 -5.75 12.11
N ILE A 175 -19.69 -5.52 10.81
CA ILE A 175 -19.64 -4.20 10.17
C ILE A 175 -20.98 -3.96 9.49
N ASN A 176 -21.61 -2.84 9.81
CA ASN A 176 -22.85 -2.45 9.14
C ASN A 176 -22.54 -2.11 7.68
N GLY A 177 -23.16 -2.84 6.77
CA GLY A 177 -22.90 -2.81 5.33
C GLY A 177 -22.97 -4.25 4.82
N ASP A 178 -23.72 -4.48 3.78
CA ASP A 178 -23.99 -5.84 3.30
C ASP A 178 -23.06 -6.27 2.15
N THR A 179 -22.10 -5.43 1.75
CA THR A 179 -21.13 -5.78 0.74
C THR A 179 -19.80 -5.04 1.00
N LEU A 180 -18.87 -5.73 1.65
CA LEU A 180 -17.50 -5.26 1.82
C LEU A 180 -16.64 -5.81 0.70
N GLU A 181 -15.67 -5.00 0.27
CA GLU A 181 -14.75 -5.31 -0.84
C GLU A 181 -13.29 -5.13 -0.37
N ALA A 182 -12.39 -4.74 -1.26
CA ALA A 182 -10.98 -4.58 -0.98
C ALA A 182 -10.69 -3.76 0.29
N MET A 183 -9.58 -4.11 0.94
CA MET A 183 -9.06 -3.43 2.12
C MET A 183 -7.59 -3.05 1.98
N SER A 184 -7.18 -2.05 2.78
CA SER A 184 -5.77 -1.71 2.97
C SER A 184 -5.44 -1.53 4.45
N LEU A 185 -4.29 -2.04 4.87
CA LEU A 185 -3.78 -1.90 6.22
C LEU A 185 -2.76 -0.78 6.28
N ASP A 186 -2.97 0.19 7.17
CA ASP A 186 -2.04 1.28 7.42
C ASP A 186 -1.07 0.85 8.53
N ALA A 187 0.20 0.69 8.19
CA ALA A 187 1.22 0.31 9.16
C ALA A 187 1.78 1.51 9.95
N TYR A 188 1.59 2.76 9.46
CA TYR A 188 1.92 3.97 10.26
C TYR A 188 0.95 4.21 11.40
N ARG A 189 -0.31 3.78 11.20
CA ARG A 189 -1.37 3.83 12.20
C ARG A 189 -2.01 2.46 12.28
N PRO A 190 -2.51 2.04 13.43
CA PRO A 190 -3.17 0.74 13.54
C PRO A 190 -4.57 0.77 12.90
N ARG A 191 -4.64 1.14 11.64
CA ARG A 191 -5.90 1.27 10.90
C ARG A 191 -6.04 0.23 9.81
N ILE A 192 -7.28 -0.15 9.56
CA ILE A 192 -7.71 -0.88 8.38
C ILE A 192 -8.75 -0.01 7.70
N TYR A 193 -8.59 0.18 6.39
CA TYR A 193 -9.58 0.80 5.52
C TYR A 193 -10.24 -0.30 4.73
N VAL A 194 -11.56 -0.32 4.70
CA VAL A 194 -12.36 -1.33 4.00
C VAL A 194 -13.40 -0.63 3.14
N ASN A 195 -13.53 -1.02 1.88
CA ASN A 195 -14.62 -0.54 1.03
C ASN A 195 -15.95 -1.14 1.48
N ASP A 196 -16.92 -0.28 1.76
CA ASP A 196 -18.33 -0.64 1.86
C ASP A 196 -19.03 -0.21 0.57
N LYS A 197 -19.17 -1.17 -0.33
CA LYS A 197 -19.76 -0.96 -1.66
C LYS A 197 -21.25 -0.64 -1.59
N ALA A 198 -21.95 -1.19 -0.61
CA ALA A 198 -23.39 -0.98 -0.46
C ALA A 198 -23.73 0.47 -0.12
N THR A 199 -22.89 1.14 0.67
CA THR A 199 -23.12 2.53 1.12
C THR A 199 -22.28 3.57 0.37
N ASN A 200 -21.33 3.15 -0.48
CA ASN A 200 -20.29 3.98 -1.08
C ASN A 200 -19.46 4.74 -0.03
N GLU A 201 -19.01 4.02 0.97
CA GLU A 201 -18.18 4.55 2.04
C GLU A 201 -16.88 3.75 2.19
N VAL A 202 -15.90 4.36 2.83
CA VAL A 202 -14.75 3.64 3.38
C VAL A 202 -14.94 3.51 4.88
N VAL A 203 -15.01 2.29 5.36
CA VAL A 203 -15.02 1.96 6.80
C VAL A 203 -13.60 2.02 7.32
N VAL A 204 -13.39 2.70 8.43
CA VAL A 204 -12.08 2.82 9.10
C VAL A 204 -12.14 2.09 10.43
N LEU A 205 -11.27 1.11 10.60
CA LEU A 205 -11.17 0.31 11.81
C LEU A 205 -9.86 0.57 12.54
N ASP A 206 -9.89 0.57 13.87
CA ASP A 206 -8.71 0.44 14.71
C ASP A 206 -8.41 -1.05 14.92
N ARG A 207 -7.33 -1.55 14.32
CA ARG A 207 -6.98 -2.99 14.36
C ARG A 207 -6.43 -3.47 15.70
N PHE A 208 -6.09 -2.55 16.63
CA PHE A 208 -5.71 -2.93 17.99
C PHE A 208 -6.92 -3.10 18.91
N ARG A 209 -7.88 -2.19 18.77
CA ARG A 209 -9.11 -2.23 19.57
C ARG A 209 -10.20 -3.08 18.90
N ASN A 210 -10.02 -3.42 17.62
CA ASN A 210 -10.98 -4.15 16.80
C ASN A 210 -12.36 -3.45 16.79
N VAL A 211 -12.37 -2.14 16.54
CA VAL A 211 -13.59 -1.33 16.50
C VAL A 211 -13.59 -0.41 15.28
N GLU A 212 -14.77 -0.13 14.76
CA GLU A 212 -14.97 0.93 13.78
C GLU A 212 -14.75 2.30 14.45
N VAL A 213 -13.94 3.17 13.82
CA VAL A 213 -13.62 4.51 14.33
C VAL A 213 -14.11 5.63 13.42
N ALA A 214 -14.37 5.36 12.15
CA ALA A 214 -14.92 6.33 11.21
C ALA A 214 -15.55 5.66 10.00
N ARG A 215 -16.39 6.42 9.28
CA ARG A 215 -16.87 6.14 7.92
C ARG A 215 -16.66 7.38 7.08
N TRP A 216 -16.10 7.18 5.90
CA TRP A 216 -15.79 8.26 4.97
C TRP A 216 -16.63 8.13 3.70
N PRO A 217 -17.64 9.02 3.51
CA PRO A 217 -18.49 8.97 2.34
C PRO A 217 -17.71 9.37 1.08
N LEU A 218 -18.01 8.69 -0.03
CA LEU A 218 -17.41 8.94 -1.33
C LEU A 218 -18.38 9.73 -2.21
N ASN A 219 -18.06 11.00 -2.47
CA ASN A 219 -18.99 11.91 -3.16
C ASN A 219 -19.09 11.68 -4.67
N ALA A 220 -17.98 11.32 -5.32
CA ALA A 220 -17.90 11.18 -6.78
C ALA A 220 -17.69 9.73 -7.26
N CYS A 221 -17.61 8.79 -6.34
CA CYS A 221 -17.38 7.38 -6.57
C CYS A 221 -18.69 6.63 -6.43
N LYS A 222 -18.99 5.75 -7.38
CA LYS A 222 -20.12 4.82 -7.24
C LYS A 222 -19.60 3.41 -7.36
N THR A 223 -20.03 2.58 -6.40
CA THR A 223 -19.66 1.17 -6.34
C THR A 223 -18.15 1.01 -6.18
N ASN A 224 -17.65 1.38 -4.99
CA ASN A 224 -16.24 1.29 -4.61
C ASN A 224 -15.85 -0.17 -4.34
N VAL A 225 -14.88 -0.67 -5.09
CA VAL A 225 -14.44 -2.08 -5.04
C VAL A 225 -12.93 -2.19 -4.79
N ALA A 226 -12.11 -1.47 -5.52
CA ALA A 226 -10.67 -1.57 -5.45
C ALA A 226 -10.06 -0.58 -4.45
N MET A 227 -8.89 -0.91 -3.89
CA MET A 227 -8.21 -0.05 -2.93
C MET A 227 -6.69 -0.19 -3.01
N ALA A 228 -5.98 0.95 -2.89
CA ALA A 228 -4.54 0.98 -2.68
C ALA A 228 -4.17 2.11 -1.72
N LEU A 229 -3.02 1.99 -1.03
CA LEU A 229 -2.59 2.94 -0.02
C LEU A 229 -1.16 3.43 -0.27
N ASP A 230 -1.00 4.76 -0.36
CA ASP A 230 0.30 5.41 -0.17
C ASP A 230 0.44 5.79 1.30
N GLU A 231 1.00 4.88 2.08
CA GLU A 231 1.22 5.12 3.51
C GLU A 231 2.15 6.31 3.76
N SER A 232 3.17 6.47 2.93
CA SER A 232 4.21 7.49 3.12
C SER A 232 3.67 8.90 3.00
N ARG A 233 2.65 9.10 2.13
CA ARG A 233 2.01 10.39 1.86
C ARG A 233 0.57 10.44 2.33
N GLN A 234 0.12 9.35 2.95
CA GLN A 234 -1.23 9.24 3.54
C GLN A 234 -2.34 9.55 2.55
N ARG A 235 -2.26 8.91 1.40
CA ARG A 235 -3.30 8.94 0.38
C ARG A 235 -3.87 7.54 0.19
N LEU A 236 -5.17 7.44 0.37
CA LEU A 236 -5.94 6.24 0.07
C LEU A 236 -6.58 6.40 -1.30
N PHE A 237 -6.29 5.46 -2.18
CA PHE A 237 -6.89 5.37 -3.51
C PHE A 237 -8.05 4.39 -3.46
N VAL A 238 -9.23 4.84 -3.87
CA VAL A 238 -10.45 4.04 -3.89
C VAL A 238 -10.98 3.97 -5.32
N GLY A 239 -10.91 2.80 -5.90
CA GLY A 239 -11.36 2.52 -7.26
C GLY A 239 -12.85 2.21 -7.30
N CYS A 240 -13.54 2.83 -8.27
CA CYS A 240 -14.98 2.77 -8.40
C CYS A 240 -15.38 2.21 -9.77
N LEU A 241 -16.32 1.28 -9.81
CA LEU A 241 -16.83 0.70 -11.06
C LEU A 241 -17.33 1.76 -12.04
N SER A 242 -17.70 2.94 -11.52
CA SER A 242 -18.13 4.10 -12.33
C SER A 242 -17.03 4.72 -13.22
N GLY A 243 -15.78 4.25 -13.14
CA GLY A 243 -14.67 4.71 -13.98
C GLY A 243 -13.90 5.87 -13.37
N ASN A 244 -13.66 5.84 -12.08
CA ASN A 244 -12.85 6.83 -11.40
C ASN A 244 -12.15 6.26 -10.16
N VAL A 245 -11.09 6.93 -9.72
CA VAL A 245 -10.42 6.70 -8.45
C VAL A 245 -10.60 7.94 -7.58
N ALA A 246 -11.27 7.78 -6.44
CA ALA A 246 -11.30 8.80 -5.41
C ALA A 246 -9.99 8.72 -4.60
N VAL A 247 -9.31 9.86 -4.44
CA VAL A 247 -8.11 9.96 -3.61
C VAL A 247 -8.48 10.66 -2.32
N LEU A 248 -8.26 10.00 -1.18
CA LEU A 248 -8.60 10.51 0.13
C LEU A 248 -7.34 10.77 0.96
N ASP A 249 -7.40 11.81 1.77
CA ASP A 249 -6.42 12.06 2.84
C ASP A 249 -6.75 11.17 4.05
N THR A 250 -5.85 10.28 4.43
CA THR A 250 -6.10 9.33 5.53
C THR A 250 -6.07 9.96 6.91
N ASN A 251 -5.65 11.22 7.06
CA ASN A 251 -5.75 11.95 8.32
C ASN A 251 -7.18 12.44 8.59
N THR A 252 -7.84 12.88 7.52
CA THR A 252 -9.12 13.59 7.63
C THR A 252 -10.30 12.83 7.04
N GLY A 253 -10.03 11.82 6.20
CA GLY A 253 -11.05 11.13 5.41
C GLY A 253 -11.61 11.96 4.26
N LYS A 254 -11.09 13.17 4.03
CA LYS A 254 -11.58 14.05 2.97
C LYS A 254 -11.05 13.60 1.61
N GLN A 255 -11.91 13.62 0.62
CA GLN A 255 -11.50 13.44 -0.77
C GLN A 255 -10.74 14.69 -1.24
N VAL A 256 -9.49 14.49 -1.70
CA VAL A 256 -8.59 15.55 -2.16
C VAL A 256 -8.63 15.72 -3.68
N THR A 257 -8.80 14.62 -4.41
CA THR A 257 -8.93 14.65 -5.87
C THR A 257 -9.68 13.42 -6.40
N ASN A 258 -9.94 13.43 -7.69
CA ASN A 258 -10.60 12.33 -8.40
C ASN A 258 -9.90 12.09 -9.74
N LEU A 259 -9.50 10.85 -10.01
CA LEU A 259 -8.80 10.48 -11.24
C LEU A 259 -9.76 9.74 -12.16
N SER A 260 -9.79 10.11 -13.44
CA SER A 260 -10.60 9.42 -14.45
C SER A 260 -9.87 8.18 -14.96
N ILE A 261 -10.52 7.02 -14.93
CA ILE A 261 -10.03 5.75 -15.44
C ILE A 261 -11.12 5.09 -16.31
N HIS A 262 -10.80 3.98 -16.95
CA HIS A 262 -11.83 3.14 -17.58
C HIS A 262 -12.75 2.55 -16.50
N ALA A 263 -14.00 2.32 -16.86
CA ALA A 263 -15.00 1.72 -15.97
C ALA A 263 -14.68 0.24 -15.68
N GLY A 264 -15.23 -0.28 -14.58
CA GLY A 264 -15.09 -1.69 -14.24
C GLY A 264 -13.73 -2.04 -13.63
N VAL A 265 -13.11 -1.11 -12.90
CA VAL A 265 -11.89 -1.35 -12.14
C VAL A 265 -12.16 -2.40 -11.04
N ASP A 266 -11.20 -3.29 -10.84
CA ASP A 266 -11.23 -4.33 -9.81
C ASP A 266 -9.98 -4.29 -8.94
N ASP A 267 -8.81 -3.99 -9.54
CA ASP A 267 -7.58 -3.83 -8.80
C ASP A 267 -6.98 -2.43 -8.94
N LEU A 268 -6.52 -1.90 -7.82
CA LEU A 268 -5.63 -0.76 -7.72
C LEU A 268 -4.29 -1.20 -7.12
N ILE A 269 -3.21 -0.80 -7.75
CA ILE A 269 -1.85 -1.09 -7.29
C ILE A 269 -1.08 0.22 -7.20
N TYR A 270 -0.61 0.57 -6.00
CA TYR A 270 0.28 1.70 -5.82
C TYR A 270 1.71 1.25 -5.59
N GLU A 271 2.58 1.59 -6.53
CA GLU A 271 4.02 1.31 -6.45
C GLU A 271 4.73 2.51 -5.79
N ALA A 272 5.02 2.40 -4.51
CA ALA A 272 5.61 3.48 -3.72
C ALA A 272 7.02 3.89 -4.22
N SER A 273 7.78 2.96 -4.80
CA SER A 273 9.14 3.22 -5.30
C SER A 273 9.16 4.17 -6.48
N THR A 274 8.19 4.08 -7.37
CA THR A 274 8.03 4.92 -8.55
C THR A 274 6.94 5.98 -8.38
N ARG A 275 6.20 5.94 -7.28
CA ARG A 275 5.02 6.78 -7.04
C ARG A 275 3.98 6.66 -8.16
N ARG A 276 3.74 5.43 -8.58
CA ARG A 276 2.86 5.13 -9.70
C ARG A 276 1.65 4.33 -9.25
N LEU A 277 0.49 4.76 -9.68
CA LEU A 277 -0.77 4.05 -9.52
C LEU A 277 -1.13 3.35 -10.82
N TYR A 278 -1.45 2.08 -10.72
CA TYR A 278 -2.04 1.28 -11.79
C TYR A 278 -3.47 0.95 -11.40
N ALA A 279 -4.40 1.18 -12.32
CA ALA A 279 -5.80 0.80 -12.16
C ALA A 279 -6.17 -0.21 -13.25
N SER A 280 -6.38 -1.46 -12.85
CA SER A 280 -6.81 -2.53 -13.75
C SER A 280 -8.32 -2.50 -13.89
N ALA A 281 -8.79 -2.04 -15.04
CA ALA A 281 -10.20 -1.86 -15.37
C ALA A 281 -10.59 -2.74 -16.56
N ASP A 282 -11.89 -2.79 -16.89
CA ASP A 282 -12.38 -3.66 -17.98
C ASP A 282 -11.69 -3.33 -19.31
N GLY A 283 -10.75 -4.18 -19.69
CA GLY A 283 -9.99 -4.07 -20.94
C GLY A 283 -8.85 -3.06 -20.94
N SER A 284 -8.52 -2.46 -19.83
CA SER A 284 -7.53 -1.39 -19.74
C SER A 284 -6.76 -1.41 -18.42
N LEU A 285 -5.49 -1.06 -18.49
CA LEU A 285 -4.67 -0.72 -17.33
C LEU A 285 -4.37 0.78 -17.41
N ASP A 286 -5.08 1.58 -16.61
CA ASP A 286 -4.86 3.03 -16.53
C ASP A 286 -3.70 3.34 -15.60
N ILE A 287 -2.86 4.32 -15.96
CA ILE A 287 -1.61 4.59 -15.27
C ILE A 287 -1.49 6.06 -14.91
N TYR A 288 -1.20 6.33 -13.63
CA TYR A 288 -0.97 7.67 -13.11
C TYR A 288 0.36 7.74 -12.35
N ASP A 289 1.16 8.79 -12.61
CA ASP A 289 2.29 9.15 -11.76
C ASP A 289 1.83 10.18 -10.73
N GLN A 290 2.11 9.94 -9.45
CA GLN A 290 1.89 10.91 -8.40
C GLN A 290 3.03 11.93 -8.40
N ILE A 291 2.72 13.16 -8.79
CA ILE A 291 3.69 14.25 -8.90
C ILE A 291 4.01 14.81 -7.51
N ASP A 292 2.96 15.09 -6.75
CA ASP A 292 3.03 15.49 -5.34
C ASP A 292 1.87 14.85 -4.55
N LEU A 293 1.57 15.33 -3.35
CA LEU A 293 0.53 14.76 -2.49
C LEU A 293 -0.83 14.66 -3.17
N ASP A 294 -1.22 15.69 -3.90
CA ASP A 294 -2.58 15.87 -4.40
C ASP A 294 -2.68 15.96 -5.92
N HIS A 295 -1.52 15.99 -6.62
CA HIS A 295 -1.47 16.11 -8.08
C HIS A 295 -0.96 14.84 -8.73
N TYR A 296 -1.69 14.39 -9.75
CA TYR A 296 -1.45 13.14 -10.47
C TYR A 296 -1.41 13.40 -11.97
N GLN A 297 -0.41 12.87 -12.64
CA GLN A 297 -0.27 12.94 -14.09
C GLN A 297 -0.77 11.64 -14.72
N ASN A 298 -1.79 11.76 -15.57
CA ASN A 298 -2.22 10.65 -16.41
C ASN A 298 -1.11 10.31 -17.42
N ARG A 299 -0.67 9.04 -17.41
CA ARG A 299 0.37 8.51 -18.31
C ARG A 299 -0.23 7.73 -19.47
N GLY A 300 -1.53 7.69 -19.58
CA GLY A 300 -2.28 6.91 -20.55
C GLY A 300 -2.74 5.57 -20.02
N ALA A 301 -3.22 4.75 -20.92
CA ALA A 301 -3.76 3.43 -20.62
C ALA A 301 -3.14 2.37 -21.54
N GLN A 302 -2.79 1.23 -20.97
CA GLN A 302 -2.36 0.05 -21.70
C GLN A 302 -3.58 -0.84 -21.97
N PRO A 303 -3.96 -1.12 -23.24
CA PRO A 303 -4.99 -2.10 -23.54
C PRO A 303 -4.59 -3.49 -23.03
N THR A 304 -5.53 -4.20 -22.41
CA THR A 304 -5.28 -5.52 -21.79
C THR A 304 -6.13 -6.62 -22.39
N GLY A 305 -7.38 -6.39 -22.65
CA GLY A 305 -8.35 -7.36 -23.17
C GLY A 305 -9.69 -7.27 -22.45
N ALA A 306 -10.77 -7.62 -23.13
CA ALA A 306 -12.11 -7.54 -22.56
C ALA A 306 -12.20 -8.30 -21.22
N LYS A 307 -12.81 -7.69 -20.22
CA LYS A 307 -12.96 -8.21 -18.84
C LYS A 307 -11.64 -8.48 -18.08
N ALA A 308 -10.50 -8.04 -18.60
CA ALA A 308 -9.23 -8.10 -17.89
C ALA A 308 -9.18 -6.94 -16.89
N ARG A 309 -9.59 -7.20 -15.65
CA ARG A 309 -9.73 -6.18 -14.60
C ARG A 309 -8.88 -6.45 -13.35
N THR A 310 -8.26 -7.64 -13.27
CA THR A 310 -7.44 -8.04 -12.12
C THR A 310 -5.98 -8.12 -12.52
N ALA A 311 -5.12 -7.62 -11.63
CA ALA A 311 -3.69 -7.49 -11.87
C ALA A 311 -2.87 -7.64 -10.59
N TYR A 312 -1.62 -8.02 -10.72
CA TYR A 312 -0.67 -8.15 -9.62
C TYR A 312 0.71 -7.61 -10.02
N LEU A 313 1.30 -6.76 -9.21
CA LEU A 313 2.67 -6.27 -9.40
C LEU A 313 3.63 -7.01 -8.47
N SER A 314 4.55 -7.77 -9.05
CA SER A 314 5.73 -8.24 -8.32
C SER A 314 6.85 -7.22 -8.48
N THR A 315 7.12 -6.48 -7.42
CA THR A 315 8.22 -5.49 -7.41
C THR A 315 9.59 -6.18 -7.49
N GLU A 316 9.73 -7.38 -6.93
CA GLU A 316 10.96 -8.18 -6.97
C GLU A 316 11.30 -8.65 -8.38
N LEU A 317 10.30 -9.04 -9.17
CA LEU A 317 10.47 -9.42 -10.58
C LEU A 317 10.44 -8.22 -11.52
N ASN A 318 10.01 -7.06 -11.05
CA ASN A 318 9.66 -5.90 -11.87
C ASN A 318 8.69 -6.30 -13.00
N GLN A 319 7.66 -7.06 -12.66
CA GLN A 319 6.65 -7.54 -13.59
C GLN A 319 5.25 -7.32 -13.05
N LEU A 320 4.38 -6.83 -13.93
CA LEU A 320 2.95 -6.69 -13.67
C LEU A 320 2.22 -7.74 -14.50
N PHE A 321 1.43 -8.56 -13.83
CA PHE A 321 0.63 -9.64 -14.41
C PHE A 321 -0.82 -9.19 -14.47
N VAL A 322 -1.45 -9.30 -15.65
CA VAL A 322 -2.88 -9.03 -15.84
C VAL A 322 -3.56 -10.29 -16.30
N ALA A 323 -4.59 -10.71 -15.60
CA ALA A 323 -5.37 -11.88 -15.97
C ALA A 323 -6.39 -11.50 -17.05
N VAL A 324 -6.28 -12.12 -18.23
CA VAL A 324 -7.15 -11.85 -19.38
C VAL A 324 -8.07 -13.03 -19.61
N PRO A 325 -9.39 -12.88 -19.36
CA PRO A 325 -10.39 -13.91 -19.65
C PRO A 325 -10.48 -14.23 -21.14
N LYS A 326 -11.02 -15.41 -21.43
CA LYS A 326 -11.35 -15.80 -22.80
C LYS A 326 -12.38 -14.85 -23.39
N SER A 327 -12.15 -14.42 -24.61
CA SER A 327 -13.08 -13.64 -25.42
C SER A 327 -13.43 -14.37 -26.72
N GLU A 328 -14.24 -13.75 -27.58
CA GLU A 328 -14.54 -14.29 -28.90
C GLU A 328 -13.29 -14.34 -29.80
N THR A 329 -12.34 -13.44 -29.58
CA THR A 329 -11.16 -13.27 -30.45
C THR A 329 -9.86 -13.77 -29.83
N SER A 330 -9.85 -14.07 -28.53
CA SER A 330 -8.63 -14.45 -27.78
C SER A 330 -8.90 -15.56 -26.77
N GLY A 331 -7.98 -16.52 -26.66
CA GLY A 331 -7.97 -17.48 -25.57
C GLY A 331 -7.59 -16.83 -24.23
N PRO A 332 -7.88 -17.50 -23.09
CA PRO A 332 -7.49 -16.98 -21.79
C PRO A 332 -5.95 -16.98 -21.66
N HIS A 333 -5.39 -15.92 -21.09
CA HIS A 333 -3.94 -15.77 -20.93
C HIS A 333 -3.61 -14.77 -19.81
N ILE A 334 -2.34 -14.78 -19.38
CA ILE A 334 -1.79 -13.74 -18.52
C ILE A 334 -0.92 -12.84 -19.38
N LEU A 335 -1.27 -11.56 -19.42
CA LEU A 335 -0.45 -10.53 -20.01
C LEU A 335 0.65 -10.14 -19.01
N VAL A 336 1.91 -10.23 -19.44
CA VAL A 336 3.07 -9.85 -18.63
C VAL A 336 3.61 -8.53 -19.13
N LEU A 337 3.52 -7.52 -18.28
CA LEU A 337 4.02 -6.18 -18.52
C LEU A 337 5.22 -5.90 -17.62
N GLN A 338 6.13 -5.06 -18.07
CA GLN A 338 7.24 -4.57 -17.27
C GLN A 338 7.09 -3.07 -17.03
N PRO A 339 6.96 -2.63 -15.77
CA PRO A 339 7.02 -1.22 -15.44
C PRO A 339 8.33 -0.59 -15.89
N THR A 340 8.25 0.60 -16.50
CA THR A 340 9.42 1.38 -16.87
C THR A 340 9.67 2.47 -15.85
N ASN A 341 10.86 2.49 -15.26
CA ASN A 341 11.24 3.54 -14.32
C ASN A 341 11.54 4.83 -15.09
N THR A 342 10.72 5.86 -14.85
CA THR A 342 10.91 7.20 -15.42
C THR A 342 11.26 8.25 -14.36
N LEU A 343 11.24 7.88 -13.07
CA LEU A 343 11.64 8.78 -11.98
C LEU A 343 13.15 8.71 -11.77
N PRO A 344 13.80 9.86 -11.41
CA PRO A 344 15.22 9.85 -11.09
C PRO A 344 15.50 8.87 -9.96
N ALA A 345 16.61 8.16 -10.10
CA ALA A 345 17.06 7.18 -9.12
C ALA A 345 17.07 7.79 -7.71
N ARG A 346 16.56 7.06 -6.72
CA ARG A 346 16.70 7.42 -5.31
C ARG A 346 18.18 7.59 -4.96
N SER A 347 18.45 8.48 -4.00
CA SER A 347 19.80 8.57 -3.41
C SER A 347 20.25 7.17 -2.97
N PRO A 348 21.47 6.73 -3.35
CA PRO A 348 22.00 5.41 -2.98
C PRO A 348 21.96 5.11 -1.47
N LEU A 349 21.94 6.15 -0.63
CA LEU A 349 21.86 6.04 0.83
C LEU A 349 20.45 5.63 1.33
N ALA A 350 19.41 5.76 0.50
CA ALA A 350 18.04 5.37 0.87
C ALA A 350 17.79 3.85 0.77
N ASP A 351 18.69 3.12 0.10
CA ASP A 351 18.51 1.68 -0.17
C ASP A 351 19.35 0.77 0.74
N LEU A 352 20.16 1.35 1.63
CA LEU A 352 20.90 0.56 2.63
C LEU A 352 19.94 0.17 3.76
N LYS A 353 19.52 -1.10 3.76
CA LYS A 353 18.70 -1.69 4.82
C LYS A 353 19.43 -2.85 5.48
N GLU A 354 19.44 -2.83 6.80
CA GLU A 354 19.95 -3.93 7.60
C GLU A 354 18.78 -4.84 8.03
N PRO A 355 18.99 -6.15 8.16
CA PRO A 355 17.97 -7.02 8.72
C PRO A 355 17.59 -6.61 10.13
N VAL A 356 16.30 -6.50 10.40
CA VAL A 356 15.75 -6.13 11.71
C VAL A 356 14.80 -7.20 12.21
N ASN A 357 14.95 -7.56 13.49
CA ASN A 357 13.98 -8.35 14.23
C ASN A 357 13.90 -7.79 15.65
N ALA A 358 12.95 -6.87 15.86
CA ALA A 358 12.75 -6.17 17.13
C ALA A 358 11.26 -6.15 17.53
N PRO A 359 10.65 -7.33 17.82
CA PRO A 359 9.21 -7.44 17.97
C PRO A 359 8.65 -6.65 19.15
N VAL A 360 9.40 -6.50 20.23
CA VAL A 360 8.96 -5.67 21.39
C VAL A 360 8.97 -4.18 21.01
N ALA A 361 9.97 -3.73 20.27
CA ALA A 361 10.02 -2.35 19.77
C ALA A 361 8.82 -2.04 18.86
N GLU A 362 8.46 -2.96 17.97
CA GLU A 362 7.29 -2.83 17.11
C GLU A 362 5.99 -2.75 17.91
N GLN A 363 5.82 -3.63 18.89
CA GLN A 363 4.63 -3.60 19.75
C GLN A 363 4.48 -2.25 20.48
N ILE A 364 5.59 -1.68 20.98
CA ILE A 364 5.58 -0.36 21.60
C ILE A 364 5.12 0.70 20.60
N VAL A 365 5.73 0.77 19.43
CA VAL A 365 5.36 1.74 18.38
C VAL A 365 3.88 1.63 18.01
N LEU A 366 3.41 0.44 17.78
CA LEU A 366 2.01 0.22 17.37
C LEU A 366 1.04 0.57 18.51
N LYS A 367 1.38 0.26 19.75
CA LYS A 367 0.60 0.65 20.93
C LYS A 367 0.49 2.17 21.06
N GLU A 368 1.62 2.89 20.93
CA GLU A 368 1.63 4.35 21.01
C GLU A 368 0.87 5.01 19.86
N LEU A 369 1.00 4.50 18.64
CA LEU A 369 0.21 4.97 17.51
C LEU A 369 -1.30 4.73 17.70
N SER A 370 -1.69 3.67 18.40
CA SER A 370 -3.08 3.42 18.77
C SER A 370 -3.58 4.37 19.87
N ALA A 371 -2.75 4.64 20.87
CA ALA A 371 -3.09 5.53 21.97
C ALA A 371 -3.13 7.01 21.54
N HIS A 372 -2.21 7.41 20.67
CA HIS A 372 -2.02 8.78 20.19
C HIS A 372 -2.38 8.90 18.71
N GLN A 373 -3.67 8.80 18.39
CA GLN A 373 -4.17 8.76 16.99
C GLN A 373 -3.87 10.02 16.17
N MET A 374 -3.49 11.12 16.81
CA MET A 374 -3.02 12.31 16.10
C MET A 374 -1.63 12.10 15.46
N LEU A 375 -0.82 11.14 15.94
CA LEU A 375 0.48 10.87 15.35
C LEU A 375 0.34 10.34 13.93
N ARG A 376 1.02 10.97 12.99
CA ARG A 376 1.17 10.45 11.64
C ARG A 376 2.16 9.30 11.61
N ARG A 377 3.26 9.42 12.35
CA ARG A 377 4.38 8.48 12.33
C ARG A 377 5.09 8.45 13.67
N MET A 378 5.60 7.27 14.02
CA MET A 378 6.57 7.06 15.08
C MET A 378 7.63 6.07 14.60
N GLY A 379 8.89 6.31 14.96
CA GLY A 379 10.01 5.41 14.66
C GLY A 379 11.04 5.39 15.76
N LEU A 380 11.55 4.19 16.07
CA LEU A 380 12.63 3.97 17.03
C LEU A 380 13.92 3.64 16.29
N HIS A 381 14.95 4.47 16.48
CA HIS A 381 16.28 4.27 15.90
C HIS A 381 17.26 3.93 17.03
N VAL A 382 17.94 2.80 16.92
CA VAL A 382 18.97 2.37 17.85
C VAL A 382 20.17 1.76 17.13
N ILE A 383 21.27 1.57 17.86
CA ILE A 383 22.36 0.67 17.42
C ILE A 383 22.00 -0.72 17.98
N PRO A 384 21.60 -1.69 17.14
CA PRO A 384 21.27 -3.03 17.62
C PRO A 384 22.45 -3.71 18.30
N PRO A 385 22.21 -4.62 19.25
CA PRO A 385 23.26 -5.38 19.89
C PRO A 385 24.18 -6.07 18.87
N GLY A 386 25.50 -5.86 19.02
CA GLY A 386 26.51 -6.41 18.11
C GLY A 386 26.71 -5.65 16.81
N GLN A 387 25.94 -4.61 16.52
CA GLN A 387 26.11 -3.75 15.33
C GLN A 387 26.82 -2.43 15.68
N LYS A 388 27.25 -1.70 14.66
CA LYS A 388 27.96 -0.41 14.80
C LYS A 388 27.16 0.77 14.24
N THR A 389 26.08 0.51 13.54
CA THR A 389 25.31 1.52 12.82
C THR A 389 23.93 1.64 13.44
N MET A 390 23.49 2.88 13.65
CA MET A 390 22.13 3.15 14.11
C MET A 390 21.14 3.00 12.94
N ILE A 391 20.11 2.22 13.17
CA ILE A 391 19.08 1.91 12.18
C ILE A 391 17.68 2.07 12.79
N LEU A 392 16.68 2.22 11.94
CA LEU A 392 15.27 2.21 12.31
C LEU A 392 14.84 0.77 12.62
N ILE A 393 14.56 0.46 13.88
CA ILE A 393 14.23 -0.89 14.33
C ILE A 393 12.73 -1.12 14.49
N ALA A 394 11.95 -0.06 14.67
CA ALA A 394 10.50 -0.13 14.75
C ALA A 394 9.87 1.10 14.12
N ASN A 395 8.83 0.89 13.35
CA ASN A 395 8.04 1.93 12.71
C ASN A 395 6.67 1.35 12.38
N GLY A 396 5.63 2.18 12.39
CA GLY A 396 4.32 1.72 11.93
C GLY A 396 4.33 1.15 10.51
N ASN A 397 5.31 1.48 9.68
CA ASN A 397 5.50 0.92 8.34
C ASN A 397 6.74 0.03 8.28
N GLU A 398 6.54 -1.28 8.22
CA GLU A 398 7.60 -2.28 8.17
C GLU A 398 8.53 -2.14 6.96
N THR A 399 8.05 -1.57 5.85
CA THR A 399 8.89 -1.36 4.66
C THR A 399 10.06 -0.41 4.91
N ARG A 400 10.04 0.32 6.02
CA ARG A 400 11.08 1.25 6.43
C ARG A 400 12.09 0.66 7.41
N LEU A 401 11.85 -0.51 7.96
CA LEU A 401 12.74 -1.14 8.92
C LEU A 401 14.13 -1.37 8.31
N GLY A 402 15.15 -1.21 9.12
CA GLY A 402 16.55 -1.42 8.73
C GLY A 402 17.20 -0.26 8.00
N ILE A 403 16.49 0.83 7.67
CA ILE A 403 17.13 2.00 7.06
C ILE A 403 18.10 2.67 8.04
N HIS A 404 19.25 3.11 7.53
CA HIS A 404 20.24 3.81 8.34
C HIS A 404 19.71 5.17 8.80
N THR A 405 20.01 5.52 10.05
CA THR A 405 19.70 6.83 10.61
C THR A 405 20.44 7.93 9.85
N SER A 406 19.74 8.96 9.43
CA SER A 406 20.34 10.02 8.62
C SER A 406 21.29 10.93 9.44
N PRO A 407 22.30 11.54 8.80
CA PRO A 407 23.13 12.55 9.47
C PRO A 407 22.32 13.71 10.06
N GLY A 408 21.18 14.06 9.43
CA GLY A 408 20.28 15.10 9.93
C GLY A 408 19.56 14.70 11.21
N ASP A 409 19.27 13.41 11.41
CA ASP A 409 18.66 12.92 12.66
C ASP A 409 19.69 13.00 13.82
N PHE A 410 20.94 12.62 13.56
CA PHE A 410 22.01 12.77 14.56
C PHE A 410 22.27 14.22 14.91
N ALA A 411 22.30 15.14 13.94
CA ALA A 411 22.51 16.56 14.20
C ALA A 411 21.37 17.15 15.03
N ALA A 412 20.12 16.80 14.70
CA ALA A 412 18.95 17.30 15.43
C ALA A 412 18.97 16.91 16.93
N VAL A 413 19.46 15.72 17.26
CA VAL A 413 19.46 15.20 18.62
C VAL A 413 20.72 15.62 19.41
N LYS A 414 21.84 15.90 18.73
CA LYS A 414 23.11 16.31 19.36
C LYS A 414 22.96 17.56 20.23
N ASP A 415 22.11 18.48 19.81
CA ASP A 415 21.87 19.74 20.52
C ASP A 415 20.77 19.63 21.61
N GLY A 416 20.40 18.41 21.99
CA GLY A 416 19.38 18.12 23.01
C GLY A 416 17.96 18.38 22.55
N GLY A 417 17.77 18.57 21.25
CA GLY A 417 16.63 19.25 20.74
C GLY A 417 15.54 18.43 20.11
N ILE A 418 14.42 19.05 20.13
CA ILE A 418 13.25 18.76 19.34
C ILE A 418 13.39 19.57 18.05
N TYR A 419 13.22 18.89 16.92
CA TYR A 419 13.40 19.50 15.60
C TYR A 419 12.03 19.86 15.01
N GLY A 420 11.77 21.14 14.82
CA GLY A 420 10.47 21.72 14.48
C GLY A 420 9.95 21.51 13.05
N PRO A 421 8.92 22.25 12.60
CA PRO A 421 8.14 21.92 11.40
C PRO A 421 9.02 21.86 10.16
N ARG A 422 8.94 20.78 9.39
CA ARG A 422 9.92 20.48 8.34
C ARG A 422 9.41 19.76 7.13
N ILE A 423 8.29 19.11 7.19
CA ILE A 423 7.91 18.12 6.20
C ILE A 423 6.54 18.42 5.64
N ASP A 424 6.35 17.96 4.41
CA ASP A 424 5.09 18.04 3.67
C ASP A 424 4.50 19.46 3.72
N ASP A 425 5.28 20.44 3.23
CA ASP A 425 4.93 21.86 3.15
C ASP A 425 4.52 22.48 4.51
N GLY A 426 5.13 22.00 5.59
CA GLY A 426 4.87 22.50 6.94
C GLY A 426 3.59 21.98 7.59
N GLN A 427 3.02 20.91 7.09
CA GLN A 427 1.82 20.31 7.66
C GLN A 427 2.09 19.52 8.96
N PHE A 428 3.32 19.13 9.20
CA PHE A 428 3.71 18.30 10.34
C PHE A 428 4.93 18.87 11.07
N TYR A 429 4.87 18.80 12.40
CA TYR A 429 6.05 18.95 13.25
C TYR A 429 6.82 17.63 13.24
N ASN A 430 8.05 17.65 12.74
CA ASN A 430 8.93 16.49 12.75
C ASN A 430 9.84 16.51 13.97
N MET A 431 9.40 15.82 15.02
CA MET A 431 10.07 15.80 16.32
C MET A 431 11.11 14.69 16.34
N LYS A 432 12.37 15.05 16.61
CA LYS A 432 13.50 14.13 16.74
C LYS A 432 14.16 14.32 18.09
N MET A 433 14.22 13.27 18.89
CA MET A 433 14.56 13.37 20.31
C MET A 433 15.41 12.18 20.72
N SER A 434 16.24 12.39 21.75
CA SER A 434 16.88 11.27 22.44
C SER A 434 15.84 10.32 23.00
N MET A 435 16.03 9.03 22.78
CA MET A 435 15.20 7.96 23.33
C MET A 435 15.86 7.36 24.56
N PHE A 436 15.10 7.26 25.63
CA PHE A 436 15.56 6.72 26.91
C PHE A 436 14.89 5.39 27.22
N ASP A 437 15.56 4.60 28.05
CA ASP A 437 14.95 3.45 28.71
C ASP A 437 14.37 3.86 30.08
N ALA A 438 13.75 2.90 30.77
CA ALA A 438 13.14 3.12 32.11
C ALA A 438 14.14 3.53 33.20
N GLN A 439 15.44 3.37 32.97
CA GLN A 439 16.53 3.83 33.85
C GLN A 439 17.14 5.17 33.39
N HIS A 440 16.48 5.88 32.47
CA HIS A 440 16.95 7.14 31.89
C HIS A 440 18.29 7.06 31.16
N ARG A 441 18.69 5.87 30.66
CA ARG A 441 19.86 5.74 29.80
C ARG A 441 19.47 6.08 28.39
N ASN A 442 20.26 6.90 27.69
CA ASN A 442 20.04 7.17 26.27
C ASN A 442 20.38 5.92 25.47
N ILE A 443 19.39 5.38 24.77
CA ILE A 443 19.49 4.15 23.96
C ILE A 443 19.30 4.38 22.47
N GLY A 444 18.98 5.61 22.05
CA GLY A 444 18.76 5.88 20.63
C GLY A 444 18.05 7.19 20.34
N ILE A 445 17.34 7.21 19.24
CA ILE A 445 16.55 8.35 18.74
C ILE A 445 15.10 7.92 18.55
N LEU A 446 14.19 8.73 19.07
CA LEU A 446 12.76 8.65 18.82
C LEU A 446 12.37 9.74 17.81
N VAL A 447 11.70 9.35 16.74
CA VAL A 447 11.18 10.27 15.72
C VAL A 447 9.67 10.19 15.73
N MET A 448 8.99 11.35 15.75
CA MET A 448 7.54 11.46 15.67
C MET A 448 7.13 12.54 14.69
N GLU A 449 5.98 12.37 14.07
CA GLU A 449 5.33 13.37 13.21
C GLU A 449 3.97 13.73 13.79
N ILE A 450 3.85 14.99 14.25
CA ILE A 450 2.63 15.54 14.86
C ILE A 450 2.01 16.52 13.86
N PRO A 451 0.74 16.38 13.47
CA PRO A 451 0.09 17.33 12.57
C PRO A 451 0.01 18.73 13.17
N CYS A 452 0.22 19.76 12.36
CA CYS A 452 0.03 21.15 12.79
C CYS A 452 -1.44 21.48 13.16
N THR A 453 -2.37 20.58 12.87
CA THR A 453 -3.76 20.64 13.33
C THR A 453 -3.94 20.10 14.75
N ALA A 454 -2.98 19.33 15.27
CA ALA A 454 -3.02 18.75 16.62
C ALA A 454 -2.23 19.57 17.66
N ALA A 455 -1.41 20.51 17.21
CA ALA A 455 -0.65 21.44 18.07
C ALA A 455 -0.64 22.84 17.43
N ALA A 456 -0.93 23.86 18.22
CA ALA A 456 -1.03 25.24 17.72
C ALA A 456 0.34 25.85 17.33
N ASN A 457 1.43 25.29 17.88
CA ASN A 457 2.79 25.75 17.64
C ASN A 457 3.80 24.64 18.02
N GLU A 458 5.08 24.88 17.66
CA GLU A 458 6.17 23.97 17.91
C GLU A 458 6.38 23.62 19.40
N LYS A 459 6.15 24.60 20.30
CA LYS A 459 6.28 24.38 21.74
C LYS A 459 5.23 23.41 22.28
N GLU A 460 4.02 23.51 21.79
CA GLU A 460 2.94 22.60 22.13
C GLU A 460 3.18 21.21 21.55
N ALA A 461 3.61 21.12 20.29
CA ALA A 461 4.01 19.86 19.69
C ALA A 461 5.16 19.19 20.46
N ALA A 462 6.13 20.00 20.92
CA ALA A 462 7.24 19.55 21.73
C ALA A 462 6.79 18.96 23.08
N ALA A 463 5.86 19.62 23.75
CA ALA A 463 5.33 19.15 25.03
C ALA A 463 4.56 17.82 24.87
N GLN A 464 3.77 17.68 23.79
CA GLN A 464 3.09 16.43 23.48
C GLN A 464 4.10 15.31 23.18
N ALA A 465 5.12 15.61 22.38
CA ALA A 465 6.17 14.66 22.04
C ALA A 465 6.97 14.20 23.27
N ASP A 466 7.24 15.11 24.20
CA ASP A 466 7.92 14.79 25.46
C ASP A 466 7.09 13.85 26.35
N SER A 467 5.77 14.07 26.42
CA SER A 467 4.88 13.15 27.14
C SER A 467 4.94 11.74 26.55
N ILE A 468 4.81 11.63 25.25
CA ILE A 468 4.85 10.34 24.54
C ILE A 468 6.23 9.68 24.69
N ARG A 469 7.31 10.47 24.63
CA ARG A 469 8.67 9.97 24.88
C ARG A 469 8.81 9.33 26.26
N ALA A 470 8.22 9.94 27.29
CA ALA A 470 8.22 9.41 28.64
C ALA A 470 7.41 8.10 28.73
N GLU A 471 6.27 8.01 28.04
CA GLU A 471 5.47 6.79 27.96
C GLU A 471 6.26 5.66 27.28
N VAL A 472 6.91 5.94 26.16
CA VAL A 472 7.79 4.98 25.47
C VAL A 472 8.92 4.52 26.39
N ALA A 473 9.62 5.44 27.04
CA ALA A 473 10.73 5.13 27.96
C ALA A 473 10.30 4.19 29.08
N SER A 474 9.12 4.40 29.66
CA SER A 474 8.59 3.55 30.73
C SER A 474 8.37 2.09 30.35
N GLN A 475 8.23 1.80 29.06
CA GLN A 475 7.98 0.46 28.51
C GLN A 475 9.26 -0.27 28.11
N ILE A 476 10.41 0.40 28.15
CA ILE A 476 11.69 -0.17 27.72
C ILE A 476 12.59 -0.40 28.95
N PRO A 477 12.67 -1.62 29.47
CA PRO A 477 13.57 -1.92 30.58
C PRO A 477 15.04 -1.65 30.24
N ASP A 478 15.46 -2.03 29.05
CA ASP A 478 16.81 -1.78 28.51
C ASP A 478 16.80 -1.97 26.96
N LEU A 479 17.91 -1.63 26.33
CA LEU A 479 18.06 -1.78 24.87
C LEU A 479 17.86 -3.23 24.40
N GLN A 480 18.30 -4.22 25.16
CA GLN A 480 18.19 -5.63 24.77
C GLN A 480 16.74 -6.12 24.75
N SER A 481 15.92 -5.60 25.64
CA SER A 481 14.50 -5.96 25.75
C SER A 481 13.72 -5.66 24.46
N LEU A 482 14.14 -4.66 23.67
CA LEU A 482 13.52 -4.33 22.38
C LEU A 482 13.60 -5.46 21.34
N PHE A 483 14.60 -6.33 21.47
CA PHE A 483 14.88 -7.44 20.57
C PHE A 483 14.46 -8.80 21.16
N ALA A 484 13.90 -8.82 22.36
CA ALA A 484 13.42 -10.05 22.97
C ALA A 484 12.26 -10.64 22.14
N THR A 485 12.27 -11.95 21.96
CA THR A 485 11.09 -12.64 21.44
C THR A 485 9.97 -12.43 22.45
N SER A 486 8.86 -11.87 22.00
CA SER A 486 7.67 -11.66 22.83
C SER A 486 7.32 -12.99 23.53
N SER A 487 7.65 -13.09 24.80
CA SER A 487 7.06 -14.14 25.63
C SER A 487 5.58 -13.80 25.77
N ARG A 488 4.74 -14.61 25.20
CA ARG A 488 3.28 -14.51 25.30
C ARG A 488 2.82 -14.73 26.73
#